data_803c489e5d11e4292382ca7ac191cf9d
#
_entry.id   803c489e5d11e4292382ca7ac191cf9d
#
_cell.length_a   1.000
_cell.length_b   1.000
_cell.length_c   1.000
_cell.angle_alpha   90.00
_cell.angle_beta   90.00
_cell.angle_gamma   90.00
#
_symmetry.space_group_name_H-M   'P 1'
#
loop_
_entity.id
_entity.type
_entity.pdbx_description
1 polymer ?
#
loop_
_entity_poly.entity_id
_entity_poly.type
_entity_poly.pdbx_seq_one_letter_code
_entity_poly.pdbx_strand_id
1 'polypeptide(L)'
;MATRATETTTANFNDIFVTALDKNNANFFTDEQFTKDGGGFFQSTTSYYWPNDDSELKFFAYAPSSSDLGGTVTITSATKTLADFSPKTTIADQKDFVSCKATGKKSVNESAGVALTFKHQLSQIEIKAKNDQDAYRYKVVAVRIGQPVSKGTFDFGTESWILETDKV
;
A
#
# COMPACT_ATOMS: atom_id res chain seq x y z
N MET A 1 -8.79 2.29 26.09
CA MET A 1 -7.71 2.81 25.24
C MET A 1 -8.06 2.41 23.81
N ALA A 2 -8.31 3.33 22.90
CA ALA A 2 -8.57 2.97 21.49
C ALA A 2 -7.25 2.47 20.91
N THR A 3 -7.23 1.24 20.41
CA THR A 3 -6.09 0.69 19.68
C THR A 3 -6.04 1.37 18.31
N ARG A 4 -4.91 1.99 18.00
CA ARG A 4 -4.60 2.57 16.69
C ARG A 4 -4.38 1.45 15.67
N ALA A 5 -4.78 1.65 14.43
CA ALA A 5 -4.29 0.84 13.30
C ALA A 5 -2.75 0.85 13.32
N THR A 6 -2.14 -0.29 13.02
CA THR A 6 -0.68 -0.41 12.99
C THR A 6 -0.15 0.28 11.72
N GLU A 7 0.65 1.31 11.91
CA GLU A 7 1.37 1.96 10.82
C GLU A 7 2.44 1.01 10.26
N THR A 8 2.58 0.96 8.94
CA THR A 8 3.65 0.21 8.28
C THR A 8 4.98 0.96 8.47
N THR A 9 5.94 0.29 9.07
CA THR A 9 7.28 0.80 9.32
C THR A 9 8.32 -0.19 8.82
N THR A 10 9.58 0.21 8.68
CA THR A 10 10.66 -0.69 8.27
C THR A 10 10.82 -1.92 9.19
N ALA A 11 10.34 -1.84 10.44
CA ALA A 11 10.43 -2.92 11.41
C ALA A 11 9.36 -4.00 11.24
N ASN A 12 8.18 -3.64 10.72
CA ASN A 12 7.05 -4.56 10.52
C ASN A 12 6.69 -4.80 9.06
N PHE A 13 7.52 -4.30 8.13
CA PHE A 13 7.34 -4.41 6.69
C PHE A 13 8.09 -5.64 6.18
N ASN A 14 7.40 -6.79 6.13
CA ASN A 14 7.99 -8.09 5.86
C ASN A 14 7.59 -8.68 4.51
N ASP A 15 6.41 -8.33 4.01
CA ASP A 15 5.86 -8.87 2.77
C ASP A 15 5.35 -7.74 1.88
N ILE A 16 5.58 -7.89 0.58
CA ILE A 16 5.04 -7.03 -0.47
C ILE A 16 4.46 -7.89 -1.58
N PHE A 17 3.51 -7.34 -2.30
CA PHE A 17 2.90 -7.95 -3.48
C PHE A 17 3.29 -7.13 -4.70
N VAL A 18 3.81 -7.79 -5.72
CA VAL A 18 4.39 -7.14 -6.89
C VAL A 18 3.78 -7.68 -8.15
N THR A 19 3.39 -6.78 -9.05
CA THR A 19 3.10 -7.10 -10.45
C THR A 19 4.12 -6.41 -11.33
N ALA A 20 4.71 -7.14 -12.27
CA ALA A 20 5.60 -6.58 -13.27
C ALA A 20 4.96 -6.60 -14.67
N LEU A 21 5.12 -5.51 -15.38
CA LEU A 21 4.73 -5.41 -16.79
C LEU A 21 5.97 -5.26 -17.66
N ASP A 22 5.96 -5.90 -18.82
CA ASP A 22 7.02 -5.79 -19.83
C ASP A 22 6.96 -4.49 -20.64
N LYS A 23 7.86 -4.32 -21.61
CA LYS A 23 7.92 -3.16 -22.49
C LYS A 23 6.62 -2.91 -23.29
N ASN A 24 5.82 -3.95 -23.54
CA ASN A 24 4.54 -3.89 -24.22
C ASN A 24 3.36 -3.70 -23.26
N ASN A 25 3.64 -3.52 -21.96
CA ASN A 25 2.68 -3.51 -20.85
C ASN A 25 1.92 -4.84 -20.67
N ALA A 26 2.40 -5.95 -21.21
CA ALA A 26 1.88 -7.27 -20.88
C ALA A 26 2.39 -7.70 -19.50
N ASN A 27 1.61 -8.50 -18.77
CA ASN A 27 2.01 -9.00 -17.46
C ASN A 27 3.21 -9.95 -17.63
N PHE A 28 4.31 -9.62 -16.98
CA PHE A 28 5.50 -10.46 -16.86
C PHE A 28 5.34 -11.45 -15.70
N PHE A 29 4.86 -10.97 -14.57
CA PHE A 29 4.27 -11.75 -13.47
C PHE A 29 3.20 -10.89 -12.76
N THR A 30 2.30 -11.54 -12.01
CA THR A 30 1.13 -10.87 -11.45
C THR A 30 0.98 -11.23 -9.98
N ASP A 31 0.86 -10.20 -9.14
CA ASP A 31 0.52 -10.30 -7.70
C ASP A 31 1.39 -11.31 -6.93
N GLU A 32 2.66 -11.37 -7.28
CA GLU A 32 3.62 -12.29 -6.66
C GLU A 32 4.04 -11.75 -5.30
N GLN A 33 4.03 -12.62 -4.30
CA GLN A 33 4.49 -12.29 -2.95
C GLN A 33 6.02 -12.32 -2.89
N PHE A 34 6.58 -11.25 -2.36
CA PHE A 34 7.98 -11.15 -2.02
C PHE A 34 8.12 -10.96 -0.51
N THR A 35 8.93 -11.77 0.12
CA THR A 35 9.16 -11.73 1.56
C THR A 35 10.57 -11.20 1.83
N LYS A 36 10.69 -10.39 2.87
CA LYS A 36 11.95 -9.78 3.29
C LYS A 36 12.90 -10.84 3.83
N ASP A 37 14.09 -10.87 3.29
CA ASP A 37 15.17 -11.73 3.79
C ASP A 37 15.93 -11.10 4.98
N GLY A 38 16.92 -11.85 5.53
CA GLY A 38 17.76 -11.35 6.61
C GLY A 38 18.71 -10.21 6.23
N GLY A 39 18.92 -9.98 4.94
CA GLY A 39 19.74 -8.88 4.38
C GLY A 39 18.94 -7.61 4.10
N GLY A 40 17.62 -7.66 4.24
CA GLY A 40 16.73 -6.53 3.97
C GLY A 40 16.23 -6.43 2.53
N PHE A 41 16.53 -7.41 1.70
CA PHE A 41 15.99 -7.54 0.36
C PHE A 41 14.66 -8.30 0.38
N PHE A 42 13.78 -7.98 -0.56
CA PHE A 42 12.54 -8.73 -0.79
C PHE A 42 12.77 -9.75 -1.91
N GLN A 43 12.44 -11.01 -1.65
CA GLN A 43 12.63 -12.12 -2.60
C GLN A 43 11.34 -12.93 -2.74
N SER A 44 11.02 -13.35 -3.95
CA SER A 44 9.94 -14.31 -4.20
C SER A 44 10.48 -15.74 -4.13
N THR A 45 9.57 -16.69 -3.89
CA THR A 45 9.89 -18.11 -3.97
C THR A 45 10.02 -18.60 -5.41
N THR A 46 9.43 -17.87 -6.35
CA THR A 46 9.49 -18.14 -7.79
C THR A 46 10.69 -17.41 -8.39
N SER A 47 11.50 -18.10 -9.19
CA SER A 47 12.62 -17.49 -9.90
C SER A 47 12.15 -16.84 -11.20
N TYR A 48 12.38 -15.55 -11.33
CA TYR A 48 12.12 -14.79 -12.55
C TYR A 48 13.44 -14.33 -13.17
N TYR A 49 13.52 -14.38 -14.50
CA TYR A 49 14.73 -14.00 -15.24
C TYR A 49 14.48 -12.71 -15.99
N TRP A 50 15.44 -11.82 -15.99
CA TRP A 50 15.38 -10.58 -16.76
C TRP A 50 15.20 -10.85 -18.26
N PRO A 51 14.50 -9.99 -19.02
CA PRO A 51 14.46 -10.07 -20.46
C PRO A 51 15.86 -10.06 -21.08
N ASN A 52 16.10 -10.96 -22.04
CA ASN A 52 17.41 -11.11 -22.67
C ASN A 52 17.79 -9.92 -23.57
N ASP A 53 16.81 -9.13 -24.01
CA ASP A 53 16.98 -7.94 -24.83
C ASP A 53 17.22 -6.67 -24.02
N ASP A 54 17.46 -6.81 -22.71
CA ASP A 54 17.63 -5.70 -21.75
C ASP A 54 16.44 -4.73 -21.73
N SER A 55 15.26 -5.17 -22.14
CA SER A 55 14.07 -4.33 -22.09
C SER A 55 13.66 -4.04 -20.64
N GLU A 56 13.10 -2.85 -20.43
CA GLU A 56 12.65 -2.38 -19.13
C GLU A 56 11.40 -3.13 -18.67
N LEU A 57 11.39 -3.50 -17.39
CA LEU A 57 10.21 -3.94 -16.66
C LEU A 57 9.68 -2.81 -15.80
N LYS A 58 8.35 -2.71 -15.71
CA LYS A 58 7.64 -1.76 -14.85
C LYS A 58 7.05 -2.52 -13.67
N PHE A 59 7.43 -2.14 -12.46
CA PHE A 59 7.00 -2.77 -11.23
C PHE A 59 5.97 -1.92 -10.52
N PHE A 60 4.89 -2.55 -10.09
CA PHE A 60 3.88 -1.99 -9.21
C PHE A 60 3.83 -2.87 -7.97
N ALA A 61 4.19 -2.28 -6.83
CA ALA A 61 4.27 -3.01 -5.57
C ALA A 61 3.37 -2.36 -4.52
N TYR A 62 2.83 -3.20 -3.63
CA TYR A 62 1.96 -2.75 -2.56
C TYR A 62 2.03 -3.69 -1.35
N ALA A 63 1.56 -3.19 -0.22
CA ALA A 63 1.32 -3.97 0.99
C ALA A 63 0.21 -3.30 1.83
N PRO A 64 -0.49 -4.07 2.65
CA PRO A 64 -0.49 -5.53 2.78
C PRO A 64 -1.21 -6.22 1.60
N SER A 65 -1.54 -7.50 1.73
CA SER A 65 -2.28 -8.24 0.69
C SER A 65 -3.63 -7.59 0.33
N SER A 66 -4.12 -7.83 -0.89
CA SER A 66 -5.42 -7.33 -1.34
C SER A 66 -6.57 -7.78 -0.42
N SER A 67 -6.50 -8.99 0.13
CA SER A 67 -7.48 -9.51 1.09
C SER A 67 -7.51 -8.73 2.41
N ASP A 68 -6.35 -8.26 2.88
CA ASP A 68 -6.24 -7.44 4.08
C ASP A 68 -6.74 -6.01 3.84
N LEU A 69 -6.49 -5.47 2.65
CA LEU A 69 -6.97 -4.14 2.25
C LEU A 69 -8.50 -4.10 2.09
N GLY A 70 -9.14 -5.22 1.78
CA GLY A 70 -10.59 -5.29 1.60
C GLY A 70 -11.08 -4.66 0.30
N GLY A 71 -10.24 -4.67 -0.73
CA GLY A 71 -10.54 -4.26 -2.10
C GLY A 71 -9.98 -5.26 -3.11
N THR A 72 -10.14 -4.97 -4.39
CA THR A 72 -9.64 -5.81 -5.49
C THR A 72 -8.51 -5.13 -6.21
N VAL A 73 -7.31 -5.71 -6.16
CA VAL A 73 -6.15 -5.24 -6.93
C VAL A 73 -6.19 -5.85 -8.33
N THR A 74 -6.10 -5.00 -9.34
CA THR A 74 -5.98 -5.40 -10.74
C THR A 74 -4.89 -4.56 -11.40
N ILE A 75 -3.81 -5.21 -11.82
CA ILE A 75 -2.69 -4.55 -12.51
C ILE A 75 -2.43 -5.27 -13.83
N THR A 76 -2.84 -4.62 -14.92
CA THR A 76 -2.72 -5.08 -16.30
C THR A 76 -2.26 -3.92 -17.19
N SER A 77 -2.18 -4.16 -18.51
CA SER A 77 -1.94 -3.09 -19.47
C SER A 77 -2.97 -1.96 -19.38
N ALA A 78 -4.25 -2.32 -19.25
CA ALA A 78 -5.38 -1.39 -19.29
C ALA A 78 -5.73 -0.81 -17.91
N THR A 79 -5.62 -1.61 -16.85
CA THR A 79 -6.09 -1.26 -15.51
C THR A 79 -4.97 -1.41 -14.49
N LYS A 80 -4.84 -0.45 -13.57
CA LYS A 80 -3.84 -0.48 -12.50
C LYS A 80 -4.46 0.06 -11.22
N THR A 81 -5.44 -0.68 -10.66
CA THR A 81 -6.26 -0.17 -9.56
C THR A 81 -6.35 -1.12 -8.37
N LEU A 82 -6.52 -0.54 -7.19
CA LEU A 82 -7.19 -1.15 -6.04
C LEU A 82 -8.61 -0.61 -6.05
N ALA A 83 -9.56 -1.41 -6.55
CA ALA A 83 -10.97 -1.05 -6.63
C ALA A 83 -11.73 -1.42 -5.35
N ASP A 84 -12.85 -0.75 -5.12
CA ASP A 84 -13.79 -1.02 -4.03
C ASP A 84 -13.14 -0.97 -2.63
N PHE A 85 -12.06 -0.20 -2.47
CA PHE A 85 -11.44 -0.04 -1.15
C PHE A 85 -12.44 0.57 -0.16
N SER A 86 -12.56 -0.08 0.99
CA SER A 86 -13.34 0.41 2.12
C SER A 86 -12.61 0.06 3.42
N PRO A 87 -12.26 1.06 4.24
CA PRO A 87 -11.62 0.81 5.53
C PRO A 87 -12.47 -0.14 6.39
N LYS A 88 -11.81 -1.05 7.09
CA LYS A 88 -12.50 -1.92 8.06
C LYS A 88 -13.15 -1.06 9.15
N THR A 89 -14.34 -1.47 9.61
CA THR A 89 -15.07 -0.76 10.68
C THR A 89 -14.40 -0.93 12.04
N THR A 90 -13.74 -2.05 12.27
CA THR A 90 -12.99 -2.32 13.50
C THR A 90 -11.59 -1.73 13.36
N ILE A 91 -11.20 -0.82 14.25
CA ILE A 91 -9.89 -0.12 14.20
C ILE A 91 -8.73 -1.11 14.22
N ALA A 92 -8.81 -2.19 15.01
CA ALA A 92 -7.76 -3.21 15.10
C ALA A 92 -7.53 -3.97 13.78
N ASP A 93 -8.54 -4.02 12.90
CA ASP A 93 -8.49 -4.70 11.61
C ASP A 93 -8.06 -3.77 10.47
N GLN A 94 -7.99 -2.47 10.74
CA GLN A 94 -7.52 -1.50 9.75
C GLN A 94 -6.02 -1.69 9.50
N LYS A 95 -5.65 -1.78 8.24
CA LYS A 95 -4.26 -1.89 7.80
C LYS A 95 -3.85 -0.62 7.07
N ASP A 96 -2.60 -0.26 7.24
CA ASP A 96 -2.00 0.82 6.50
C ASP A 96 -1.69 0.33 5.08
N PHE A 97 -2.07 1.13 4.09
CA PHE A 97 -1.82 0.83 2.69
C PHE A 97 -0.61 1.62 2.20
N VAL A 98 0.40 0.90 1.76
CA VAL A 98 1.58 1.48 1.13
C VAL A 98 1.73 0.96 -0.29
N SER A 99 2.17 1.79 -1.21
CA SER A 99 2.45 1.39 -2.58
C SER A 99 3.64 2.11 -3.16
N CYS A 100 4.22 1.53 -4.20
CA CYS A 100 5.23 2.17 -5.03
C CYS A 100 5.15 1.69 -6.47
N LYS A 101 5.72 2.49 -7.37
CA LYS A 101 6.04 2.06 -8.73
C LYS A 101 7.52 2.32 -8.99
N ALA A 102 8.14 1.41 -9.73
CA ALA A 102 9.53 1.51 -10.12
C ALA A 102 9.73 0.90 -11.51
N THR A 103 10.87 1.15 -12.10
CA THR A 103 11.31 0.47 -13.33
C THR A 103 12.68 -0.13 -13.12
N GLY A 104 13.02 -1.14 -13.90
CA GLY A 104 14.32 -1.76 -13.85
C GLY A 104 14.62 -2.52 -15.13
N LYS A 105 15.89 -2.77 -15.36
CA LYS A 105 16.39 -3.56 -16.48
C LYS A 105 17.62 -4.36 -16.09
N LYS A 106 17.91 -5.42 -16.82
CA LYS A 106 18.97 -6.37 -16.51
C LYS A 106 20.31 -5.68 -16.29
N SER A 107 20.76 -4.88 -17.25
CA SER A 107 22.08 -4.22 -17.22
C SER A 107 22.34 -3.34 -16.00
N VAL A 108 21.28 -2.89 -15.31
CA VAL A 108 21.37 -1.99 -14.13
C VAL A 108 21.08 -2.74 -12.83
N ASN A 109 20.11 -3.65 -12.87
CA ASN A 109 19.46 -4.15 -11.65
C ASN A 109 19.75 -5.62 -11.34
N GLU A 110 20.44 -6.38 -12.23
CA GLU A 110 20.67 -7.81 -12.04
C GLU A 110 21.40 -8.13 -10.72
N SER A 111 22.38 -7.31 -10.36
CA SER A 111 23.16 -7.52 -9.13
C SER A 111 22.72 -6.65 -7.96
N ALA A 112 22.19 -5.46 -8.23
CA ALA A 112 21.82 -4.47 -7.20
C ALA A 112 20.37 -4.57 -6.73
N GLY A 113 19.52 -5.27 -7.48
CA GLY A 113 18.07 -5.26 -7.29
C GLY A 113 17.41 -3.96 -7.77
N VAL A 114 16.10 -3.91 -7.68
CA VAL A 114 15.30 -2.72 -7.98
C VAL A 114 14.97 -1.98 -6.68
N ALA A 115 15.33 -0.71 -6.60
CA ALA A 115 14.99 0.12 -5.44
C ALA A 115 13.48 0.44 -5.45
N LEU A 116 12.78 0.06 -4.39
CA LEU A 116 11.36 0.32 -4.20
C LEU A 116 11.16 1.36 -3.09
N THR A 117 10.63 2.53 -3.44
CA THR A 117 10.33 3.59 -2.49
C THR A 117 8.83 3.63 -2.24
N PHE A 118 8.41 3.06 -1.11
CA PHE A 118 7.01 2.99 -0.72
C PHE A 118 6.52 4.30 -0.12
N LYS A 119 5.27 4.65 -0.42
CA LYS A 119 4.54 5.79 0.15
C LYS A 119 3.29 5.29 0.84
N HIS A 120 2.97 5.89 1.99
CA HIS A 120 1.67 5.70 2.63
C HIS A 120 0.58 6.31 1.77
N GLN A 121 -0.47 5.57 1.50
CA GLN A 121 -1.58 5.99 0.64
C GLN A 121 -2.83 6.39 1.44
N LEU A 122 -2.84 6.14 2.75
CA LEU A 122 -3.91 6.51 3.66
C LEU A 122 -3.46 7.63 4.60
N SER A 123 -4.43 8.44 5.03
CA SER A 123 -4.20 9.48 6.04
C SER A 123 -4.47 8.95 7.44
N GLN A 124 -3.58 9.24 8.38
CA GLN A 124 -3.79 8.98 9.80
C GLN A 124 -4.27 10.24 10.50
N ILE A 125 -5.31 10.11 11.32
CA ILE A 125 -5.85 11.21 12.11
C ILE A 125 -5.58 10.92 13.60
N GLU A 126 -4.85 11.81 14.25
CA GLU A 126 -4.67 11.79 15.71
C GLU A 126 -5.43 12.96 16.35
N ILE A 127 -6.27 12.65 17.33
CA ILE A 127 -7.04 13.65 18.07
C ILE A 127 -6.48 13.76 19.47
N LYS A 128 -6.00 14.95 19.84
CA LYS A 128 -5.47 15.25 21.17
C LYS A 128 -6.41 16.21 21.89
N ALA A 129 -6.80 15.86 23.11
CA ALA A 129 -7.51 16.77 24.01
C ALA A 129 -6.56 17.23 25.11
N LYS A 130 -6.54 18.54 25.40
CA LYS A 130 -5.76 19.14 26.46
C LYS A 130 -6.71 19.89 27.41
N ASN A 131 -6.50 19.74 28.70
CA ASN A 131 -7.15 20.57 29.72
C ASN A 131 -6.16 21.64 30.21
N ASP A 132 -6.50 22.91 29.98
CA ASP A 132 -5.71 24.07 30.42
C ASP A 132 -6.23 24.69 31.72
N GLN A 133 -7.25 24.06 32.38
CA GLN A 133 -7.86 24.56 33.59
C GLN A 133 -7.63 23.60 34.75
N ASP A 134 -6.73 23.94 35.67
CA ASP A 134 -6.40 23.10 36.81
C ASP A 134 -7.54 22.88 37.79
N ALA A 135 -8.50 23.82 37.82
CA ALA A 135 -9.65 23.76 38.71
C ALA A 135 -10.74 22.77 38.28
N TYR A 136 -10.68 22.29 37.04
CA TYR A 136 -11.71 21.41 36.48
C TYR A 136 -11.10 20.13 35.91
N ARG A 137 -11.86 19.06 36.04
CA ARG A 137 -11.52 17.78 35.39
C ARG A 137 -12.58 17.46 34.34
N TYR A 138 -12.15 17.31 33.11
CA TYR A 138 -13.02 16.97 31.98
C TYR A 138 -12.83 15.51 31.60
N LYS A 139 -13.94 14.84 31.23
CA LYS A 139 -13.93 13.52 30.63
C LYS A 139 -14.43 13.64 29.23
N VAL A 140 -13.57 13.39 28.25
CA VAL A 140 -14.00 13.24 26.86
C VAL A 140 -14.68 11.88 26.71
N VAL A 141 -15.98 11.87 26.44
CA VAL A 141 -16.77 10.62 26.35
C VAL A 141 -16.89 10.11 24.93
N ALA A 142 -16.76 10.97 23.93
CA ALA A 142 -16.74 10.58 22.52
C ALA A 142 -16.11 11.67 21.65
N VAL A 143 -15.54 11.25 20.55
CA VAL A 143 -15.13 12.12 19.44
C VAL A 143 -15.69 11.50 18.17
N ARG A 144 -16.25 12.31 17.29
CA ARG A 144 -16.79 11.87 16.00
C ARG A 144 -16.22 12.73 14.88
N ILE A 145 -15.83 12.08 13.80
CA ILE A 145 -15.52 12.73 12.53
C ILE A 145 -16.77 12.62 11.68
N GLY A 146 -17.33 13.76 11.26
CA GLY A 146 -18.58 13.79 10.52
C GLY A 146 -18.36 13.50 9.04
N GLN A 147 -19.08 12.51 8.50
CA GLN A 147 -19.25 12.24 7.08
C GLN A 147 -17.94 12.21 6.24
N PRO A 148 -16.88 11.49 6.64
CA PRO A 148 -15.72 11.37 5.78
C PRO A 148 -16.08 10.53 4.54
N VAL A 149 -15.53 10.90 3.39
CA VAL A 149 -15.47 10.00 2.23
C VAL A 149 -14.28 9.10 2.45
N SER A 150 -14.51 7.83 2.70
CA SER A 150 -13.47 6.86 3.06
C SER A 150 -13.37 5.69 2.09
N LYS A 151 -14.30 5.60 1.13
CA LYS A 151 -14.31 4.59 0.08
C LYS A 151 -13.81 5.16 -1.23
N GLY A 152 -13.20 4.32 -2.03
CA GLY A 152 -12.73 4.75 -3.34
C GLY A 152 -11.90 3.70 -4.07
N THR A 153 -11.41 4.11 -5.22
CA THR A 153 -10.48 3.36 -6.04
C THR A 153 -9.14 4.06 -6.07
N PHE A 154 -8.07 3.35 -5.76
CA PHE A 154 -6.71 3.86 -5.90
C PHE A 154 -6.14 3.46 -7.25
N ASP A 155 -5.55 4.40 -7.98
CA ASP A 155 -4.86 4.16 -9.24
C ASP A 155 -3.35 4.10 -9.01
N PHE A 156 -2.73 2.93 -9.20
CA PHE A 156 -1.29 2.72 -9.06
C PHE A 156 -0.47 3.44 -10.15
N GLY A 157 -1.07 3.71 -11.29
CA GLY A 157 -0.40 4.41 -12.39
C GLY A 157 -0.18 5.88 -12.10
N THR A 158 -1.19 6.54 -11.56
CA THR A 158 -1.17 7.97 -11.19
C THR A 158 -0.84 8.19 -9.71
N GLU A 159 -0.86 7.14 -8.88
CA GLU A 159 -0.69 7.18 -7.42
C GLU A 159 -1.71 8.14 -6.76
N SER A 160 -2.97 8.02 -7.16
CA SER A 160 -4.04 8.91 -6.69
C SER A 160 -5.35 8.16 -6.41
N TRP A 161 -6.17 8.74 -5.54
CA TRP A 161 -7.49 8.23 -5.19
C TRP A 161 -8.59 8.85 -6.03
N ILE A 162 -9.52 8.01 -6.49
CA ILE A 162 -10.83 8.40 -6.99
C ILE A 162 -11.81 8.04 -5.89
N LEU A 163 -12.30 9.04 -5.16
CA LEU A 163 -13.19 8.85 -4.03
C LEU A 163 -14.63 8.65 -4.50
N GLU A 164 -15.36 7.79 -3.80
CA GLU A 164 -16.81 7.68 -3.99
C GLU A 164 -17.51 8.95 -3.49
N THR A 165 -18.74 9.16 -3.99
CA THR A 165 -19.56 10.33 -3.58
C THR A 165 -20.32 10.06 -2.28
N ASP A 166 -20.47 8.80 -1.89
CA ASP A 166 -21.22 8.41 -0.71
C ASP A 166 -20.41 8.69 0.56
N LYS A 167 -21.03 9.47 1.43
CA LYS A 167 -20.48 9.79 2.76
C LYS A 167 -20.91 8.73 3.77
N VAL A 168 -20.02 8.29 4.61
CA VAL A 168 -20.25 7.29 5.67
C VAL A 168 -20.54 7.99 7.00
#